data_a25eb00365bad152e1ec4db46a3fd346
#
_entry.id   a25eb00365bad152e1ec4db46a3fd346
#
_cell.length_a   1.000
_cell.length_b   1.000
_cell.length_c   1.000
_cell.angle_alpha   90.00
_cell.angle_beta   90.00
_cell.angle_gamma   90.00
#
_symmetry.space_group_name_H-M   'P 1'
#
loop_
_entity.id
_entity.type
_entity.pdbx_description
1 polymer ?
#
loop_
_entity_poly.entity_id
_entity_poly.type
_entity_poly.pdbx_seq_one_letter_code
_entity_poly.pdbx_strand_id
1 'polypeptide(L)'
;MIGAIIGDVIGSRFEHRNYKAKDFSLFDAACRPTDDTVMSLAVATAIMESAPDFSDLGEQTIRQMQKWGRMYPYVGYGGAFRRWLRDEKPQPYNSWGNGSAMRVSACGYAGQNIEQVKALALTVTEVTHNHPEGIKGAEAVAVAVFMARSGYSKQEIREHVTANYYTLDFSLDSIRDSYSFDVSCQGSVPQALQAFFESCDFEDAIRSAISIGGDSDTIAAITGSVAAPYYGVPAEIREQTLQYLDSTMLKHLQDFEARYPEAHAEPQPVKQAPDSSLPPRYTPGMITELRDNEVFVFGSNLAGMHAAGAARFAYNKFGAIWGQGEGLQGQSYAIPTMQGGEETIAPYVDTFIAFAQAHPELHFLVTPIGCGIAGCREQEIAPLFRATLNQPNISLPESFYNILITQQS
;
A
#
# COMPACT_ATOMS: atom_id res chain seq x y z
N MET A 1 -7.79 -12.52 4.69
CA MET A 1 -7.24 -13.70 3.97
C MET A 1 -7.65 -13.75 2.50
N ILE A 2 -8.86 -13.32 2.15
CA ILE A 2 -9.36 -13.32 0.76
C ILE A 2 -8.43 -12.64 -0.24
N GLY A 3 -7.69 -11.59 0.16
CA GLY A 3 -6.78 -10.88 -0.74
C GLY A 3 -5.66 -11.74 -1.32
N ALA A 4 -5.13 -12.71 -0.55
CA ALA A 4 -4.16 -13.67 -1.07
C ALA A 4 -4.78 -14.55 -2.18
N ILE A 5 -6.00 -15.02 -1.97
CA ILE A 5 -6.75 -15.84 -2.95
C ILE A 5 -7.05 -15.03 -4.21
N ILE A 6 -7.43 -13.76 -4.08
CA ILE A 6 -7.68 -12.86 -5.22
C ILE A 6 -6.40 -12.68 -6.04
N GLY A 7 -5.28 -12.40 -5.37
CA GLY A 7 -3.99 -12.23 -6.01
C GLY A 7 -3.57 -13.48 -6.80
N ASP A 8 -3.67 -14.65 -6.17
CA ASP A 8 -3.40 -15.94 -6.79
C ASP A 8 -4.27 -16.18 -8.04
N VAL A 9 -5.60 -16.12 -7.87
CA VAL A 9 -6.55 -16.40 -8.97
C VAL A 9 -6.32 -15.48 -10.16
N ILE A 10 -6.14 -14.17 -9.95
CA ILE A 10 -5.89 -13.20 -11.02
C ILE A 10 -4.49 -13.40 -11.61
N GLY A 11 -3.48 -13.64 -10.78
CA GLY A 11 -2.08 -13.82 -11.17
C GLY A 11 -1.80 -15.11 -11.92
N SER A 12 -2.56 -16.18 -11.63
CA SER A 12 -2.33 -17.55 -12.12
C SER A 12 -2.14 -17.69 -13.63
N ARG A 13 -2.82 -16.86 -14.41
CA ARG A 13 -2.71 -16.88 -15.88
C ARG A 13 -1.47 -16.17 -16.41
N PHE A 14 -0.77 -15.43 -15.58
CA PHE A 14 0.42 -14.65 -15.93
C PHE A 14 1.73 -15.32 -15.47
N GLU A 15 1.70 -16.29 -14.57
CA GLU A 15 2.84 -16.96 -13.96
C GLU A 15 3.98 -17.31 -14.96
N HIS A 16 3.62 -17.82 -16.13
CA HIS A 16 4.60 -18.20 -17.14
C HIS A 16 4.68 -17.24 -18.34
N ARG A 17 4.05 -16.05 -18.26
CA ARG A 17 3.95 -15.10 -19.38
C ARG A 17 4.87 -13.90 -19.25
N ASN A 18 5.47 -13.68 -18.09
CA ASN A 18 6.32 -12.52 -17.78
C ASN A 18 5.69 -11.19 -18.24
N TYR A 19 4.43 -10.99 -17.87
CA TYR A 19 3.64 -9.82 -18.29
C TYR A 19 4.13 -8.53 -17.65
N LYS A 20 4.27 -7.42 -18.42
CA LYS A 20 4.96 -6.20 -18.01
C LYS A 20 4.10 -4.94 -18.05
N ALA A 21 2.79 -5.06 -17.91
CA ALA A 21 1.88 -3.92 -17.95
C ALA A 21 0.76 -4.04 -16.88
N LYS A 22 0.12 -2.92 -16.56
CA LYS A 22 -1.07 -2.89 -15.69
C LYS A 22 -2.39 -3.02 -16.45
N ASP A 23 -2.35 -2.88 -17.78
CA ASP A 23 -3.55 -2.91 -18.63
C ASP A 23 -3.92 -4.34 -19.00
N PHE A 24 -4.82 -4.93 -18.22
CA PHE A 24 -5.41 -6.25 -18.47
C PHE A 24 -6.79 -6.37 -17.80
N SER A 25 -7.66 -7.22 -18.31
CA SER A 25 -8.89 -7.60 -17.61
C SER A 25 -8.52 -8.36 -16.35
N LEU A 26 -9.12 -8.04 -15.18
CA LEU A 26 -8.79 -8.75 -13.93
C LEU A 26 -9.09 -10.25 -14.04
N PHE A 27 -10.24 -10.61 -14.60
CA PHE A 27 -10.69 -11.99 -14.69
C PHE A 27 -10.90 -12.43 -16.13
N ASP A 28 -10.60 -13.70 -16.40
CA ASP A 28 -10.98 -14.41 -17.62
C ASP A 28 -11.03 -15.93 -17.37
N ALA A 29 -11.39 -16.69 -18.38
CA ALA A 29 -11.56 -18.15 -18.29
C ALA A 29 -10.26 -18.92 -17.94
N ALA A 30 -9.09 -18.30 -18.01
CA ALA A 30 -7.81 -18.93 -17.66
C ALA A 30 -7.42 -18.72 -16.18
N CYS A 31 -8.12 -17.83 -15.46
CA CYS A 31 -7.92 -17.64 -14.03
C CYS A 31 -8.33 -18.92 -13.28
N ARG A 32 -7.55 -19.30 -12.28
CA ARG A 32 -7.81 -20.48 -11.44
C ARG A 32 -7.08 -20.37 -10.11
N PRO A 33 -7.54 -21.03 -9.06
CA PRO A 33 -6.76 -21.22 -7.84
C PRO A 33 -5.51 -22.07 -8.15
N THR A 34 -4.37 -21.71 -7.54
CA THR A 34 -3.13 -22.48 -7.59
C THR A 34 -2.78 -23.03 -6.20
N ASP A 35 -1.53 -23.50 -6.02
CA ASP A 35 -1.06 -23.93 -4.72
C ASP A 35 -0.99 -22.79 -3.68
N ASP A 36 -0.91 -21.55 -4.10
CA ASP A 36 -1.03 -20.38 -3.22
C ASP A 36 -2.37 -20.38 -2.46
N THR A 37 -3.48 -20.47 -3.18
CA THR A 37 -4.82 -20.58 -2.57
C THR A 37 -4.95 -21.84 -1.73
N VAL A 38 -4.57 -23.00 -2.27
CA VAL A 38 -4.75 -24.28 -1.58
C VAL A 38 -3.96 -24.33 -0.28
N MET A 39 -2.71 -23.87 -0.28
CA MET A 39 -1.87 -23.88 0.92
C MET A 39 -2.22 -22.77 1.89
N SER A 40 -2.71 -21.62 1.45
CA SER A 40 -3.30 -20.58 2.32
C SER A 40 -4.51 -21.12 3.09
N LEU A 41 -5.42 -21.83 2.42
CA LEU A 41 -6.57 -22.47 3.05
C LEU A 41 -6.15 -23.62 3.98
N ALA A 42 -5.11 -24.38 3.63
CA ALA A 42 -4.57 -25.42 4.49
C ALA A 42 -4.02 -24.85 5.80
N VAL A 43 -3.24 -23.77 5.74
CA VAL A 43 -2.71 -23.07 6.93
C VAL A 43 -3.84 -22.44 7.75
N ALA A 44 -4.80 -21.81 7.11
CA ALA A 44 -5.98 -21.26 7.79
C ALA A 44 -6.77 -22.35 8.53
N THR A 45 -6.93 -23.52 7.90
CA THR A 45 -7.59 -24.69 8.52
C THR A 45 -6.77 -25.23 9.71
N ALA A 46 -5.44 -25.30 9.59
CA ALA A 46 -4.57 -25.71 10.67
C ALA A 46 -4.70 -24.78 11.89
N ILE A 47 -4.70 -23.47 11.67
CA ILE A 47 -4.91 -22.48 12.73
C ILE A 47 -6.28 -22.64 13.41
N MET A 48 -7.35 -22.88 12.63
CA MET A 48 -8.69 -23.06 13.18
C MET A 48 -8.84 -24.37 13.98
N GLU A 49 -8.15 -25.44 13.59
CA GLU A 49 -8.20 -26.76 14.22
C GLU A 49 -7.18 -26.92 15.36
N SER A 50 -6.25 -25.98 15.53
CA SER A 50 -5.27 -25.99 16.61
C SER A 50 -5.92 -25.76 17.99
N ALA A 51 -5.21 -26.25 19.03
CA ALA A 51 -5.48 -25.88 20.41
C ALA A 51 -5.51 -24.34 20.59
N PRO A 52 -6.24 -23.82 21.58
CA PRO A 52 -6.35 -22.37 21.80
C PRO A 52 -5.02 -21.64 22.03
N ASP A 53 -4.02 -22.33 22.52
CA ASP A 53 -2.65 -21.85 22.75
C ASP A 53 -1.69 -22.12 21.58
N PHE A 54 -2.19 -22.70 20.48
CA PHE A 54 -1.42 -23.09 19.29
C PHE A 54 -0.30 -24.09 19.55
N SER A 55 -0.30 -24.81 20.67
CA SER A 55 0.77 -25.76 21.05
C SER A 55 0.93 -26.93 20.07
N ASP A 56 -0.11 -27.31 19.34
CA ASP A 56 -0.11 -28.37 18.33
C ASP A 56 -0.11 -27.85 16.87
N LEU A 57 0.08 -26.53 16.65
CA LEU A 57 -0.07 -25.90 15.33
C LEU A 57 0.88 -26.52 14.28
N GLY A 58 2.10 -26.89 14.65
CA GLY A 58 3.03 -27.54 13.74
C GLY A 58 2.50 -28.87 13.20
N GLU A 59 1.94 -29.71 14.08
CA GLU A 59 1.33 -31.01 13.70
C GLU A 59 0.07 -30.78 12.84
N GLN A 60 -0.77 -29.82 13.22
CA GLN A 60 -1.96 -29.46 12.45
C GLN A 60 -1.58 -28.95 11.07
N THR A 61 -0.52 -28.14 10.95
CA THR A 61 -0.03 -27.63 9.67
C THR A 61 0.40 -28.75 8.74
N ILE A 62 1.20 -29.70 9.23
CA ILE A 62 1.60 -30.87 8.45
C ILE A 62 0.38 -31.65 7.98
N ARG A 63 -0.54 -31.94 8.89
CA ARG A 63 -1.76 -32.71 8.62
C ARG A 63 -2.63 -32.04 7.55
N GLN A 64 -2.88 -30.74 7.72
CA GLN A 64 -3.77 -30.03 6.80
C GLN A 64 -3.11 -29.79 5.44
N MET A 65 -1.84 -29.42 5.39
CA MET A 65 -1.15 -29.24 4.10
C MET A 65 -1.12 -30.57 3.30
N GLN A 66 -0.87 -31.70 3.95
CA GLN A 66 -0.94 -33.01 3.27
C GLN A 66 -2.36 -33.37 2.84
N LYS A 67 -3.37 -33.10 3.67
CA LYS A 67 -4.78 -33.35 3.34
C LYS A 67 -5.22 -32.54 2.12
N TRP A 68 -4.98 -31.22 2.16
CA TRP A 68 -5.32 -30.32 1.05
C TRP A 68 -4.50 -30.63 -0.21
N GLY A 69 -3.21 -30.89 -0.07
CA GLY A 69 -2.35 -31.23 -1.19
C GLY A 69 -2.74 -32.53 -1.89
N ARG A 70 -3.31 -33.51 -1.18
CA ARG A 70 -3.87 -34.74 -1.77
C ARG A 70 -5.23 -34.52 -2.41
N MET A 71 -6.03 -33.58 -1.89
CA MET A 71 -7.33 -33.21 -2.46
C MET A 71 -7.17 -32.44 -3.76
N TYR A 72 -6.15 -31.59 -3.86
CA TYR A 72 -5.86 -30.74 -5.00
C TYR A 72 -4.45 -31.03 -5.59
N PRO A 73 -4.22 -32.19 -6.21
CA PRO A 73 -2.85 -32.63 -6.54
C PRO A 73 -2.20 -31.94 -7.76
N TYR A 74 -2.99 -31.15 -8.54
CA TYR A 74 -2.57 -30.63 -9.83
C TYR A 74 -2.60 -29.09 -9.91
N VAL A 75 -2.30 -28.41 -8.80
CA VAL A 75 -2.42 -26.94 -8.70
C VAL A 75 -1.09 -26.19 -8.79
N GLY A 76 0.04 -26.84 -9.09
CA GLY A 76 1.29 -26.13 -9.35
C GLY A 76 2.47 -26.47 -8.42
N TYR A 77 2.28 -27.30 -7.40
CA TYR A 77 3.32 -27.58 -6.37
C TYR A 77 4.72 -27.80 -6.93
N GLY A 78 5.71 -27.17 -6.31
CA GLY A 78 7.11 -27.42 -6.58
C GLY A 78 7.54 -28.87 -6.28
N GLY A 79 8.57 -29.36 -6.99
CA GLY A 79 8.96 -30.77 -6.95
C GLY A 79 9.35 -31.29 -5.54
N ALA A 80 10.03 -30.48 -4.70
CA ALA A 80 10.38 -30.86 -3.34
C ALA A 80 9.12 -30.95 -2.46
N PHE A 81 8.23 -29.95 -2.55
CA PHE A 81 6.99 -29.92 -1.79
C PHE A 81 6.06 -31.08 -2.18
N ARG A 82 5.97 -31.41 -3.48
CA ARG A 82 5.19 -32.56 -3.97
C ARG A 82 5.66 -33.89 -3.41
N ARG A 83 6.97 -34.08 -3.15
CA ARG A 83 7.50 -35.26 -2.44
C ARG A 83 7.11 -35.22 -0.96
N TRP A 84 7.27 -34.07 -0.30
CA TRP A 84 6.91 -33.85 1.10
C TRP A 84 5.41 -34.15 1.36
N LEU A 85 4.51 -33.74 0.47
CA LEU A 85 3.07 -34.04 0.57
C LEU A 85 2.73 -35.54 0.62
N ARG A 86 3.59 -36.40 0.08
CA ARG A 86 3.39 -37.86 -0.01
C ARG A 86 4.15 -38.63 1.06
N ASP A 87 5.04 -37.97 1.77
CA ASP A 87 5.87 -38.61 2.81
C ASP A 87 5.00 -38.94 4.04
N GLU A 88 5.16 -40.13 4.57
CA GLU A 88 4.48 -40.56 5.82
C GLU A 88 5.08 -39.92 7.07
N LYS A 89 6.34 -39.49 6.98
CA LYS A 89 7.07 -38.81 8.07
C LYS A 89 7.79 -37.57 7.53
N PRO A 90 7.00 -36.57 7.05
CA PRO A 90 7.55 -35.43 6.36
C PRO A 90 8.48 -34.65 7.27
N GLN A 91 9.66 -34.31 6.74
CA GLN A 91 10.63 -33.49 7.41
C GLN A 91 10.88 -32.19 6.66
N PRO A 92 11.26 -31.13 7.34
CA PRO A 92 11.68 -29.89 6.67
C PRO A 92 12.85 -30.19 5.72
N TYR A 93 12.91 -29.47 4.61
CA TYR A 93 13.93 -29.71 3.57
C TYR A 93 14.73 -28.45 3.22
N ASN A 94 14.86 -27.55 4.20
CA ASN A 94 15.70 -26.34 4.13
C ASN A 94 15.40 -25.45 2.92
N SER A 95 14.12 -25.31 2.55
CA SER A 95 13.70 -24.45 1.46
C SER A 95 13.78 -22.97 1.85
N TRP A 96 14.16 -22.12 0.89
CA TRP A 96 14.06 -20.66 0.95
C TRP A 96 13.07 -20.12 -0.09
N GLY A 97 12.24 -21.00 -0.65
CA GLY A 97 11.22 -20.65 -1.65
C GLY A 97 10.11 -19.77 -1.09
N ASN A 98 9.51 -18.98 -1.97
CA ASN A 98 8.39 -18.08 -1.67
C ASN A 98 7.10 -18.81 -1.25
N GLY A 99 7.04 -20.13 -1.45
CA GLY A 99 5.98 -21.00 -0.95
C GLY A 99 5.77 -20.96 0.58
N SER A 100 6.73 -20.46 1.37
CA SER A 100 6.50 -20.14 2.78
C SER A 100 5.70 -18.85 2.94
N ALA A 101 6.05 -17.80 2.20
CA ALA A 101 5.49 -16.45 2.33
C ALA A 101 4.07 -16.33 1.75
N MET A 102 3.77 -17.04 0.65
CA MET A 102 2.47 -16.97 -0.02
C MET A 102 1.29 -17.44 0.86
N ARG A 103 1.55 -18.35 1.81
CA ARG A 103 0.51 -19.06 2.58
C ARG A 103 0.30 -18.58 4.02
N VAL A 104 1.08 -17.59 4.49
CA VAL A 104 1.09 -17.19 5.92
C VAL A 104 0.10 -16.09 6.28
N SER A 105 -0.69 -15.60 5.33
CA SER A 105 -1.63 -14.51 5.57
C SER A 105 -2.54 -14.77 6.79
N ALA A 106 -3.01 -16.01 6.99
CA ALA A 106 -3.83 -16.42 8.11
C ALA A 106 -3.16 -16.17 9.48
N CYS A 107 -1.82 -16.24 9.58
CA CYS A 107 -1.09 -15.95 10.82
C CYS A 107 -1.25 -14.48 11.25
N GLY A 108 -1.24 -13.55 10.27
CA GLY A 108 -1.47 -12.11 10.52
C GLY A 108 -2.89 -11.80 11.02
N TYR A 109 -3.86 -12.67 10.73
CA TYR A 109 -5.23 -12.53 11.25
C TYR A 109 -5.39 -13.17 12.64
N ALA A 110 -4.72 -14.29 12.90
CA ALA A 110 -4.89 -15.05 14.13
C ALA A 110 -4.07 -14.50 15.31
N GLY A 111 -2.92 -13.90 15.05
CA GLY A 111 -2.06 -13.33 16.09
C GLY A 111 -2.64 -12.04 16.69
N GLN A 112 -2.39 -11.82 17.97
CA GLN A 112 -2.86 -10.67 18.75
C GLN A 112 -1.83 -9.56 18.87
N ASN A 113 -0.58 -9.87 18.59
CA ASN A 113 0.55 -8.94 18.57
C ASN A 113 1.65 -9.46 17.63
N ILE A 114 2.63 -8.62 17.32
CA ILE A 114 3.71 -8.94 16.39
C ILE A 114 4.48 -10.21 16.82
N GLU A 115 4.78 -10.37 18.09
CA GLU A 115 5.55 -11.52 18.58
C GLU A 115 4.78 -12.84 18.40
N GLN A 116 3.47 -12.83 18.67
CA GLN A 116 2.63 -14.00 18.42
C GLN A 116 2.49 -14.29 16.92
N VAL A 117 2.35 -13.26 16.09
CA VAL A 117 2.31 -13.41 14.61
C VAL A 117 3.59 -14.06 14.10
N LYS A 118 4.77 -13.61 14.58
CA LYS A 118 6.08 -14.21 14.24
C LYS A 118 6.16 -15.66 14.66
N ALA A 119 5.72 -15.98 15.89
CA ALA A 119 5.70 -17.36 16.38
C ALA A 119 4.79 -18.27 15.54
N LEU A 120 3.59 -17.80 15.18
CA LEU A 120 2.67 -18.54 14.30
C LEU A 120 3.28 -18.72 12.90
N ALA A 121 3.83 -17.65 12.31
CA ALA A 121 4.46 -17.71 10.99
C ALA A 121 5.67 -18.68 10.97
N LEU A 122 6.51 -18.64 12.00
CA LEU A 122 7.62 -19.59 12.16
C LEU A 122 7.09 -21.02 12.17
N THR A 123 6.13 -21.32 13.06
CA THR A 123 5.60 -22.68 13.24
C THR A 123 5.01 -23.27 11.96
N VAL A 124 4.22 -22.51 11.20
CA VAL A 124 3.61 -22.99 9.94
C VAL A 124 4.62 -23.06 8.79
N THR A 125 5.75 -22.37 8.91
CA THR A 125 6.78 -22.28 7.88
C THR A 125 7.81 -23.37 8.03
N GLU A 126 8.33 -23.58 9.25
CA GLU A 126 9.46 -24.48 9.52
C GLU A 126 9.17 -25.95 9.22
N VAL A 127 7.91 -26.36 9.11
CA VAL A 127 7.54 -27.72 8.71
C VAL A 127 8.06 -28.12 7.31
N THR A 128 8.45 -27.14 6.50
CA THR A 128 9.02 -27.31 5.15
C THR A 128 10.21 -26.38 4.90
N HIS A 129 10.05 -25.08 5.19
CA HIS A 129 10.95 -23.98 4.84
C HIS A 129 11.69 -23.51 6.11
N ASN A 130 12.59 -24.34 6.62
CA ASN A 130 13.38 -24.04 7.81
C ASN A 130 14.73 -23.36 7.50
N HIS A 131 14.91 -22.87 6.25
CA HIS A 131 16.02 -21.99 5.89
C HIS A 131 15.75 -20.56 6.41
N PRO A 132 16.77 -19.82 6.91
CA PRO A 132 16.59 -18.46 7.43
C PRO A 132 15.85 -17.51 6.47
N GLU A 133 16.13 -17.55 5.17
CA GLU A 133 15.43 -16.72 4.18
C GLU A 133 13.97 -17.14 3.98
N GLY A 134 13.65 -18.43 4.08
CA GLY A 134 12.26 -18.91 4.01
C GLY A 134 11.43 -18.45 5.22
N ILE A 135 12.03 -18.50 6.41
CA ILE A 135 11.41 -18.00 7.66
C ILE A 135 11.25 -16.49 7.60
N LYS A 136 12.31 -15.77 7.22
CA LYS A 136 12.31 -14.31 7.10
C LYS A 136 11.21 -13.80 6.17
N GLY A 137 11.05 -14.44 4.99
CA GLY A 137 10.00 -14.06 4.04
C GLY A 137 8.60 -14.26 4.59
N ALA A 138 8.36 -15.39 5.24
CA ALA A 138 7.08 -15.69 5.87
C ALA A 138 6.74 -14.71 7.01
N GLU A 139 7.71 -14.46 7.91
CA GLU A 139 7.54 -13.49 8.99
C GLU A 139 7.24 -12.08 8.45
N ALA A 140 8.00 -11.62 7.45
CA ALA A 140 7.79 -10.30 6.84
C ALA A 140 6.36 -10.11 6.33
N VAL A 141 5.83 -11.12 5.62
CA VAL A 141 4.47 -11.08 5.09
C VAL A 141 3.43 -11.15 6.20
N ALA A 142 3.54 -12.10 7.13
CA ALA A 142 2.57 -12.24 8.22
C ALA A 142 2.49 -10.99 9.10
N VAL A 143 3.64 -10.39 9.42
CA VAL A 143 3.71 -9.14 10.20
C VAL A 143 3.14 -7.96 9.41
N ALA A 144 3.43 -7.84 8.11
CA ALA A 144 2.84 -6.79 7.28
C ALA A 144 1.31 -6.91 7.20
N VAL A 145 0.76 -8.14 7.09
CA VAL A 145 -0.69 -8.39 7.15
C VAL A 145 -1.27 -7.96 8.50
N PHE A 146 -0.63 -8.35 9.61
CA PHE A 146 -1.07 -7.96 10.95
C PHE A 146 -1.06 -6.43 11.14
N MET A 147 0.02 -5.77 10.75
CA MET A 147 0.13 -4.32 10.86
C MET A 147 -0.93 -3.60 10.01
N ALA A 148 -1.14 -4.03 8.77
CA ALA A 148 -2.17 -3.49 7.88
C ALA A 148 -3.57 -3.63 8.50
N ARG A 149 -3.89 -4.82 9.04
CA ARG A 149 -5.16 -5.12 9.73
C ARG A 149 -5.34 -4.32 11.02
N SER A 150 -4.25 -3.99 11.70
CA SER A 150 -4.24 -3.23 12.96
C SER A 150 -4.23 -1.71 12.75
N GLY A 151 -4.36 -1.23 11.51
CA GLY A 151 -4.49 0.18 11.18
C GLY A 151 -3.18 0.96 11.11
N TYR A 152 -2.03 0.27 11.04
CA TYR A 152 -0.75 0.94 10.79
C TYR A 152 -0.72 1.56 9.39
N SER A 153 -0.09 2.72 9.27
CA SER A 153 0.12 3.38 7.99
C SER A 153 1.10 2.59 7.10
N LYS A 154 1.05 2.80 5.80
CA LYS A 154 2.03 2.22 4.87
C LYS A 154 3.47 2.56 5.23
N GLN A 155 3.70 3.76 5.76
CA GLN A 155 5.02 4.20 6.18
C GLN A 155 5.52 3.37 7.37
N GLU A 156 4.71 3.19 8.41
CA GLU A 156 5.08 2.38 9.57
C GLU A 156 5.34 0.91 9.19
N ILE A 157 4.50 0.35 8.30
CA ILE A 157 4.70 -0.99 7.77
C ILE A 157 6.02 -1.07 6.99
N ARG A 158 6.29 -0.09 6.12
CA ARG A 158 7.53 -0.02 5.33
C ARG A 158 8.76 0.10 6.21
N GLU A 159 8.74 0.98 7.20
CA GLU A 159 9.83 1.15 8.17
C GLU A 159 10.10 -0.13 8.94
N HIS A 160 9.04 -0.80 9.42
CA HIS A 160 9.17 -2.08 10.11
C HIS A 160 9.80 -3.16 9.21
N VAL A 161 9.31 -3.28 7.97
CA VAL A 161 9.84 -4.24 6.99
C VAL A 161 11.31 -3.94 6.67
N THR A 162 11.64 -2.66 6.46
CA THR A 162 13.00 -2.25 6.10
C THR A 162 13.99 -2.46 7.24
N ALA A 163 13.57 -2.18 8.47
CA ALA A 163 14.42 -2.35 9.64
C ALA A 163 14.69 -3.84 10.01
N ASN A 164 13.75 -4.75 9.71
CA ASN A 164 13.80 -6.11 10.24
C ASN A 164 13.99 -7.19 9.17
N TYR A 165 13.63 -6.95 7.90
CA TYR A 165 13.56 -8.00 6.89
C TYR A 165 14.26 -7.66 5.58
N TYR A 166 13.80 -6.67 4.81
CA TYR A 166 14.26 -6.43 3.44
C TYR A 166 14.47 -4.95 3.16
N THR A 167 15.61 -4.62 2.59
CA THR A 167 15.82 -3.29 1.99
C THR A 167 14.88 -3.10 0.80
N LEU A 168 14.18 -1.96 0.77
CA LEU A 168 13.20 -1.59 -0.26
C LEU A 168 13.65 -0.29 -0.95
N ASP A 169 14.84 -0.34 -1.57
CA ASP A 169 15.54 0.80 -2.20
C ASP A 169 15.33 0.87 -3.73
N PHE A 170 14.27 0.25 -4.23
CA PHE A 170 13.89 0.23 -5.63
C PHE A 170 12.42 0.64 -5.82
N SER A 171 12.07 1.06 -7.03
CA SER A 171 10.68 1.19 -7.46
C SER A 171 10.31 0.06 -8.42
N LEU A 172 9.02 -0.24 -8.53
CA LEU A 172 8.55 -1.25 -9.51
C LEU A 172 8.93 -0.87 -10.94
N ASP A 173 8.86 0.42 -11.28
CA ASP A 173 9.24 0.91 -12.60
C ASP A 173 10.73 0.66 -12.90
N SER A 174 11.59 0.81 -11.88
CA SER A 174 13.05 0.60 -12.07
C SER A 174 13.42 -0.86 -12.32
N ILE A 175 12.61 -1.82 -11.88
CA ILE A 175 12.88 -3.25 -12.02
C ILE A 175 12.04 -3.92 -13.10
N ARG A 176 10.94 -3.30 -13.55
CA ARG A 176 9.93 -3.93 -14.42
C ARG A 176 10.52 -4.61 -15.64
N ASP A 177 11.41 -3.95 -16.36
CA ASP A 177 11.98 -4.49 -17.60
C ASP A 177 12.95 -5.66 -17.35
N SER A 178 13.69 -5.62 -16.25
CA SER A 178 14.76 -6.58 -15.92
C SER A 178 14.31 -7.74 -15.04
N TYR A 179 13.26 -7.55 -14.24
CA TYR A 179 12.77 -8.59 -13.34
C TYR A 179 12.24 -9.80 -14.11
N SER A 180 12.52 -10.99 -13.61
CA SER A 180 12.12 -12.24 -14.22
C SER A 180 11.69 -13.25 -13.16
N PHE A 181 11.28 -14.44 -13.57
CA PHE A 181 10.79 -15.50 -12.70
C PHE A 181 11.81 -15.87 -11.62
N ASP A 182 11.43 -15.70 -10.34
CA ASP A 182 12.22 -16.07 -9.17
C ASP A 182 11.28 -16.65 -8.09
N VAL A 183 11.56 -17.87 -7.66
CA VAL A 183 10.76 -18.62 -6.68
C VAL A 183 11.30 -18.47 -5.26
N SER A 184 12.32 -17.64 -5.03
CA SER A 184 12.89 -17.42 -3.70
C SER A 184 12.13 -16.34 -2.92
N CYS A 185 12.14 -16.43 -1.59
CA CYS A 185 11.58 -15.38 -0.75
C CYS A 185 12.25 -14.03 -1.00
N GLN A 186 13.58 -13.99 -1.10
CA GLN A 186 14.33 -12.76 -1.34
C GLN A 186 14.12 -12.17 -2.75
N GLY A 187 13.68 -12.98 -3.71
CA GLY A 187 13.38 -12.54 -5.06
C GLY A 187 11.91 -12.22 -5.31
N SER A 188 11.00 -12.52 -4.36
CA SER A 188 9.55 -12.31 -4.53
C SER A 188 8.95 -11.40 -3.47
N VAL A 189 9.30 -11.59 -2.19
CA VAL A 189 8.66 -10.88 -1.07
C VAL A 189 8.92 -9.37 -1.09
N PRO A 190 10.15 -8.88 -1.31
CA PRO A 190 10.40 -7.43 -1.43
C PRO A 190 9.58 -6.79 -2.56
N GLN A 191 9.49 -7.46 -3.70
CA GLN A 191 8.74 -7.00 -4.88
C GLN A 191 7.23 -6.93 -4.59
N ALA A 192 6.70 -7.95 -3.93
CA ALA A 192 5.30 -7.99 -3.53
C ALA A 192 4.95 -6.88 -2.53
N LEU A 193 5.80 -6.67 -1.51
CA LEU A 193 5.60 -5.61 -0.54
C LEU A 193 5.76 -4.22 -1.19
N GLN A 194 6.71 -4.07 -2.13
CA GLN A 194 6.85 -2.82 -2.88
C GLN A 194 5.62 -2.52 -3.73
N ALA A 195 4.99 -3.55 -4.34
CA ALA A 195 3.73 -3.39 -5.07
C ALA A 195 2.60 -2.86 -4.17
N PHE A 196 2.50 -3.36 -2.95
CA PHE A 196 1.60 -2.80 -1.95
C PHE A 196 1.95 -1.35 -1.59
N PHE A 197 3.23 -1.03 -1.36
CA PHE A 197 3.62 0.32 -0.96
C PHE A 197 3.40 1.38 -2.04
N GLU A 198 3.57 1.03 -3.31
CA GLU A 198 3.35 1.95 -4.43
C GLU A 198 1.89 2.06 -4.88
N SER A 199 1.02 1.15 -4.46
CA SER A 199 -0.38 1.13 -4.90
C SER A 199 -1.22 2.21 -4.23
N CYS A 200 -2.32 2.63 -4.86
CA CYS A 200 -3.28 3.58 -4.32
C CYS A 200 -4.58 2.93 -3.81
N ASP A 201 -4.90 1.73 -4.25
CA ASP A 201 -6.05 0.93 -3.82
C ASP A 201 -5.77 -0.57 -3.97
N PHE A 202 -6.74 -1.42 -3.66
CA PHE A 202 -6.61 -2.87 -3.73
C PHE A 202 -6.38 -3.37 -5.16
N GLU A 203 -7.14 -2.87 -6.13
CA GLU A 203 -7.01 -3.27 -7.53
C GLU A 203 -5.65 -2.85 -8.09
N ASP A 204 -5.22 -1.62 -7.82
CA ASP A 204 -3.91 -1.12 -8.23
C ASP A 204 -2.77 -1.92 -7.61
N ALA A 205 -2.92 -2.42 -6.37
CA ALA A 205 -1.94 -3.30 -5.74
C ALA A 205 -1.78 -4.62 -6.53
N ILE A 206 -2.88 -5.26 -6.90
CA ILE A 206 -2.86 -6.49 -7.71
C ILE A 206 -2.28 -6.24 -9.10
N ARG A 207 -2.69 -5.15 -9.78
CA ARG A 207 -2.16 -4.76 -11.09
C ARG A 207 -0.67 -4.45 -11.02
N SER A 208 -0.22 -3.76 -9.99
CA SER A 208 1.19 -3.44 -9.73
C SER A 208 2.02 -4.70 -9.57
N ALA A 209 1.57 -5.64 -8.75
CA ALA A 209 2.22 -6.94 -8.53
C ALA A 209 2.41 -7.72 -9.84
N ILE A 210 1.36 -7.85 -10.63
CA ILE A 210 1.38 -8.60 -11.90
C ILE A 210 2.25 -7.88 -12.95
N SER A 211 2.27 -6.54 -12.93
CA SER A 211 2.94 -5.71 -13.94
C SER A 211 4.47 -5.83 -13.99
N ILE A 212 5.08 -6.45 -13.01
CA ILE A 212 6.52 -6.73 -13.02
C ILE A 212 6.86 -8.10 -13.61
N GLY A 213 5.85 -8.93 -13.91
CA GLY A 213 6.03 -10.31 -14.37
C GLY A 213 6.58 -11.22 -13.29
N GLY A 214 7.36 -12.23 -13.70
CA GLY A 214 7.92 -13.22 -12.79
C GLY A 214 6.89 -14.22 -12.31
N ASP A 215 6.98 -14.62 -11.05
CA ASP A 215 6.07 -15.53 -10.33
C ASP A 215 4.79 -14.76 -9.92
N SER A 216 3.96 -14.44 -10.92
CA SER A 216 2.94 -13.40 -10.84
C SER A 216 1.79 -13.74 -9.89
N ASP A 217 1.41 -15.00 -9.76
CA ASP A 217 0.39 -15.47 -8.81
C ASP A 217 0.89 -15.34 -7.38
N THR A 218 2.09 -15.82 -7.07
CA THR A 218 2.68 -15.69 -5.73
C THR A 218 2.94 -14.22 -5.36
N ILE A 219 3.51 -13.41 -6.27
CA ILE A 219 3.72 -11.98 -5.98
C ILE A 219 2.39 -11.28 -5.71
N ALA A 220 1.36 -11.55 -6.55
CA ALA A 220 0.04 -10.96 -6.35
C ALA A 220 -0.69 -11.51 -5.11
N ALA A 221 -0.51 -12.80 -4.76
CA ALA A 221 -1.06 -13.38 -3.54
C ALA A 221 -0.46 -12.71 -2.29
N ILE A 222 0.85 -12.54 -2.23
CA ILE A 222 1.52 -11.83 -1.13
C ILE A 222 1.06 -10.37 -1.07
N THR A 223 1.07 -9.65 -2.20
CA THR A 223 0.60 -8.25 -2.27
C THR A 223 -0.84 -8.12 -1.80
N GLY A 224 -1.73 -8.95 -2.35
CA GLY A 224 -3.16 -8.95 -2.01
C GLY A 224 -3.42 -9.28 -0.54
N SER A 225 -2.58 -10.14 0.07
CA SER A 225 -2.71 -10.50 1.48
C SER A 225 -2.54 -9.30 2.43
N VAL A 226 -1.66 -8.35 2.06
CA VAL A 226 -1.42 -7.11 2.82
C VAL A 226 -2.39 -5.99 2.40
N ALA A 227 -2.69 -5.91 1.10
CA ALA A 227 -3.58 -4.88 0.55
C ALA A 227 -5.04 -5.03 1.02
N ALA A 228 -5.54 -6.27 1.18
CA ALA A 228 -6.92 -6.52 1.58
C ALA A 228 -7.27 -5.94 2.97
N PRO A 229 -6.54 -6.22 4.05
CA PRO A 229 -6.82 -5.63 5.34
C PRO A 229 -6.52 -4.13 5.42
N TYR A 230 -5.69 -3.60 4.51
CA TYR A 230 -5.34 -2.18 4.47
C TYR A 230 -6.39 -1.31 3.75
N TYR A 231 -6.82 -1.73 2.56
CA TYR A 231 -7.73 -0.95 1.71
C TYR A 231 -9.19 -1.42 1.80
N GLY A 232 -9.42 -2.65 2.26
CA GLY A 232 -10.64 -3.37 1.97
C GLY A 232 -10.62 -3.98 0.55
N VAL A 233 -11.49 -4.93 0.31
CA VAL A 233 -11.65 -5.58 -1.00
C VAL A 233 -12.92 -5.09 -1.66
N PRO A 234 -12.89 -4.54 -2.89
CA PRO A 234 -14.09 -4.20 -3.64
C PRO A 234 -15.03 -5.41 -3.78
N ALA A 235 -16.33 -5.21 -3.51
CA ALA A 235 -17.33 -6.29 -3.51
C ALA A 235 -17.36 -7.06 -4.83
N GLU A 236 -17.27 -6.34 -5.96
CA GLU A 236 -17.27 -6.94 -7.29
C GLU A 236 -16.06 -7.88 -7.51
N ILE A 237 -14.85 -7.45 -7.11
CA ILE A 237 -13.63 -8.27 -7.23
C ILE A 237 -13.76 -9.52 -6.33
N ARG A 238 -14.29 -9.35 -5.12
CA ARG A 238 -14.55 -10.46 -4.22
C ARG A 238 -15.53 -11.45 -4.81
N GLU A 239 -16.70 -11.00 -5.25
CA GLU A 239 -17.75 -11.85 -5.82
C GLU A 239 -17.28 -12.62 -7.05
N GLN A 240 -16.54 -11.97 -7.95
CA GLN A 240 -15.98 -12.63 -9.12
C GLN A 240 -14.94 -13.70 -8.73
N THR A 241 -14.06 -13.42 -7.77
CA THR A 241 -13.08 -14.41 -7.31
C THR A 241 -13.74 -15.65 -6.72
N LEU A 242 -14.81 -15.48 -5.93
CA LEU A 242 -15.51 -16.61 -5.31
C LEU A 242 -16.08 -17.61 -6.34
N GLN A 243 -16.32 -17.19 -7.58
CA GLN A 243 -16.78 -18.07 -8.65
C GLN A 243 -15.73 -19.09 -9.12
N TYR A 244 -14.45 -18.83 -8.86
CA TYR A 244 -13.34 -19.75 -9.19
C TYR A 244 -13.08 -20.80 -8.10
N LEU A 245 -13.68 -20.62 -6.91
CA LEU A 245 -13.50 -21.53 -5.77
C LEU A 245 -14.59 -22.61 -5.76
N ASP A 246 -14.22 -23.83 -5.45
CA ASP A 246 -15.20 -24.86 -5.21
C ASP A 246 -15.85 -24.76 -3.81
N SER A 247 -16.86 -25.57 -3.55
CA SER A 247 -17.63 -25.52 -2.31
C SER A 247 -16.79 -25.80 -1.06
N THR A 248 -15.73 -26.59 -1.17
CA THR A 248 -14.83 -26.91 -0.05
C THR A 248 -13.96 -25.70 0.28
N MET A 249 -13.35 -25.09 -0.74
CA MET A 249 -12.56 -23.86 -0.59
C MET A 249 -13.41 -22.72 -0.01
N LEU A 250 -14.63 -22.52 -0.56
CA LEU A 250 -15.57 -21.50 -0.09
C LEU A 250 -15.93 -21.70 1.37
N LYS A 251 -16.25 -22.93 1.76
CA LYS A 251 -16.61 -23.22 3.16
C LYS A 251 -15.46 -22.88 4.13
N HIS A 252 -14.25 -23.33 3.85
CA HIS A 252 -13.12 -23.08 4.74
C HIS A 252 -12.71 -21.60 4.79
N LEU A 253 -12.84 -20.88 3.68
CA LEU A 253 -12.66 -19.42 3.65
C LEU A 253 -13.69 -18.72 4.56
N GLN A 254 -14.98 -19.07 4.43
CA GLN A 254 -16.05 -18.50 5.23
C GLN A 254 -15.90 -18.83 6.73
N ASP A 255 -15.56 -20.08 7.05
CA ASP A 255 -15.31 -20.51 8.44
C ASP A 255 -14.14 -19.71 9.06
N PHE A 256 -13.07 -19.48 8.29
CA PHE A 256 -11.94 -18.68 8.75
C PHE A 256 -12.32 -17.21 8.96
N GLU A 257 -12.99 -16.59 8.00
CA GLU A 257 -13.43 -15.19 8.09
C GLU A 257 -14.44 -14.96 9.22
N ALA A 258 -15.29 -15.92 9.50
CA ALA A 258 -16.21 -15.86 10.64
C ALA A 258 -15.47 -15.91 12.00
N ARG A 259 -14.37 -16.67 12.09
CA ARG A 259 -13.57 -16.79 13.31
C ARG A 259 -12.56 -15.63 13.48
N TYR A 260 -12.00 -15.16 12.38
CA TYR A 260 -11.02 -14.09 12.33
C TYR A 260 -11.47 -13.00 11.36
N PRO A 261 -12.52 -12.25 11.74
CA PRO A 261 -13.06 -11.22 10.86
C PRO A 261 -11.98 -10.22 10.51
N GLU A 262 -12.06 -9.68 9.31
CA GLU A 262 -11.29 -8.50 8.99
C GLU A 262 -11.66 -7.46 10.06
N ALA A 263 -10.70 -7.05 10.87
CA ALA A 263 -10.93 -5.88 11.69
C ALA A 263 -11.05 -4.73 10.69
N HIS A 264 -12.27 -4.44 10.27
CA HIS A 264 -12.54 -3.10 9.83
C HIS A 264 -12.32 -2.25 11.09
N ALA A 265 -11.15 -1.66 11.26
CA ALA A 265 -11.18 -0.28 11.68
C ALA A 265 -12.33 0.30 10.85
N GLU A 266 -13.38 0.85 11.49
CA GLU A 266 -14.46 1.54 10.77
C GLU A 266 -13.79 2.22 9.60
N PRO A 267 -14.24 2.01 8.34
CA PRO A 267 -13.49 2.48 7.20
C PRO A 267 -13.09 3.88 7.60
N GLN A 268 -11.81 4.06 7.95
CA GLN A 268 -11.29 5.41 8.14
C GLN A 268 -11.69 6.03 6.84
N PRO A 269 -12.56 7.07 6.85
CA PRO A 269 -13.20 7.55 5.64
C PRO A 269 -12.12 7.48 4.60
N VAL A 270 -12.31 6.59 3.62
CA VAL A 270 -11.30 6.20 2.65
C VAL A 270 -10.68 7.52 2.31
N LYS A 271 -9.40 7.74 2.71
CA LYS A 271 -8.68 8.91 2.25
C LYS A 271 -8.73 8.63 0.78
N GLN A 272 -9.71 9.24 0.11
CA GLN A 272 -10.12 8.94 -1.24
C GLN A 272 -8.85 8.76 -2.02
N ALA A 273 -8.66 7.58 -2.59
CA ALA A 273 -7.66 7.41 -3.63
C ALA A 273 -7.83 8.63 -4.50
N PRO A 274 -6.78 9.40 -4.79
CA PRO A 274 -6.94 10.64 -5.51
C PRO A 274 -7.82 10.29 -6.70
N ASP A 275 -9.06 10.77 -6.67
CA ASP A 275 -9.95 10.67 -7.80
C ASP A 275 -9.10 11.08 -8.99
N SER A 276 -8.91 10.20 -9.95
CA SER A 276 -8.11 10.48 -11.14
C SER A 276 -8.69 11.65 -11.94
N SER A 277 -9.86 12.17 -11.54
CA SER A 277 -10.46 13.43 -11.96
C SER A 277 -9.99 14.63 -11.12
N LEU A 278 -9.36 14.43 -9.94
CA LEU A 278 -8.78 15.53 -9.16
C LEU A 278 -7.43 15.92 -9.77
N PRO A 279 -7.14 17.23 -9.88
CA PRO A 279 -5.85 17.69 -10.37
C PRO A 279 -4.71 17.11 -9.50
N PRO A 280 -3.50 16.91 -10.08
CA PRO A 280 -2.39 16.36 -9.34
C PRO A 280 -2.17 17.13 -8.04
N ARG A 281 -1.84 16.46 -6.95
CA ARG A 281 -1.61 17.06 -5.62
C ARG A 281 -0.44 18.05 -5.59
N TYR A 282 0.28 18.16 -6.69
CA TYR A 282 1.36 19.12 -6.88
C TYR A 282 0.87 20.36 -7.59
N THR A 283 1.25 21.50 -7.04
CA THR A 283 1.13 22.76 -7.76
C THR A 283 2.03 22.70 -8.99
N PRO A 284 1.51 22.92 -10.22
CA PRO A 284 2.34 22.97 -11.40
C PRO A 284 3.47 24.00 -11.26
N GLY A 285 4.68 23.66 -11.71
CA GLY A 285 5.84 24.58 -11.64
C GLY A 285 5.65 25.90 -12.40
N MET A 286 4.74 25.92 -13.40
CA MET A 286 4.31 27.11 -14.11
C MET A 286 2.78 27.09 -14.27
N ILE A 287 2.11 28.08 -13.68
CA ILE A 287 0.66 28.28 -13.74
C ILE A 287 0.40 29.48 -14.64
N THR A 288 -0.13 29.27 -15.84
CA THR A 288 -0.48 30.34 -16.79
C THR A 288 -1.97 30.64 -16.86
N GLU A 289 -2.79 29.64 -16.49
CA GLU A 289 -4.25 29.70 -16.49
C GLU A 289 -4.79 28.93 -15.27
N LEU A 290 -5.96 29.30 -14.80
CA LEU A 290 -6.67 28.65 -13.70
C LEU A 290 -8.04 28.17 -14.20
N ARG A 291 -8.51 27.05 -13.66
CA ARG A 291 -9.91 26.63 -13.80
C ARG A 291 -10.81 27.51 -12.96
N ASP A 292 -12.12 27.48 -13.20
CA ASP A 292 -13.08 28.34 -12.50
C ASP A 292 -13.04 28.20 -10.97
N ASN A 293 -12.69 27.02 -10.46
CA ASN A 293 -12.59 26.73 -9.03
C ASN A 293 -11.15 26.74 -8.48
N GLU A 294 -10.14 27.03 -9.29
CA GLU A 294 -8.75 27.08 -8.84
C GLU A 294 -8.37 28.47 -8.31
N VAL A 295 -7.57 28.48 -7.25
CA VAL A 295 -7.10 29.68 -6.57
C VAL A 295 -5.57 29.65 -6.47
N PHE A 296 -4.91 30.65 -7.02
CA PHE A 296 -3.47 30.83 -6.98
C PHE A 296 -3.01 31.38 -5.63
N VAL A 297 -2.31 30.59 -4.83
CA VAL A 297 -1.84 31.00 -3.49
C VAL A 297 -0.40 31.51 -3.58
N PHE A 298 -0.18 32.75 -3.14
CA PHE A 298 1.11 33.43 -3.31
C PHE A 298 1.56 34.18 -2.04
N GLY A 299 2.90 34.33 -1.92
CA GLY A 299 3.51 35.14 -0.86
C GLY A 299 3.35 36.63 -1.14
N SER A 300 2.90 37.38 -0.12
CA SER A 300 2.66 38.81 -0.20
C SER A 300 3.37 39.55 0.97
N ASN A 301 3.10 40.83 1.11
CA ASN A 301 3.42 41.66 2.27
C ASN A 301 2.16 42.28 2.84
N LEU A 302 2.17 42.67 4.11
CA LEU A 302 0.96 43.24 4.77
C LEU A 302 0.41 44.49 4.08
N ALA A 303 1.25 45.26 3.41
CA ALA A 303 0.82 46.45 2.67
C ALA A 303 0.14 46.09 1.31
N GLY A 304 0.14 44.81 0.89
CA GLY A 304 -0.44 44.37 -0.37
C GLY A 304 0.23 44.97 -1.60
N MET A 305 1.53 45.30 -1.49
CA MET A 305 2.29 45.80 -2.64
C MET A 305 2.77 44.63 -3.51
N HIS A 306 1.99 44.31 -4.53
CA HIS A 306 2.26 43.18 -5.43
C HIS A 306 3.22 43.56 -6.56
N ALA A 307 4.42 44.05 -6.20
CA ALA A 307 5.34 44.71 -7.16
C ALA A 307 6.22 43.73 -7.94
N ALA A 308 6.42 42.50 -7.45
CA ALA A 308 7.35 41.53 -8.08
C ALA A 308 6.94 40.08 -7.84
N GLY A 309 7.57 39.14 -8.57
CA GLY A 309 7.43 37.68 -8.39
C GLY A 309 6.00 37.16 -8.57
N ALA A 310 5.64 36.16 -7.77
CA ALA A 310 4.31 35.55 -7.78
C ALA A 310 3.19 36.55 -7.45
N ALA A 311 3.45 37.51 -6.56
CA ALA A 311 2.49 38.55 -6.20
C ALA A 311 2.13 39.45 -7.41
N ARG A 312 3.11 39.87 -8.20
CA ARG A 312 2.86 40.65 -9.42
C ARG A 312 2.15 39.82 -10.47
N PHE A 313 2.46 38.56 -10.57
CA PHE A 313 1.81 37.66 -11.50
C PHE A 313 0.33 37.47 -11.11
N ALA A 314 0.03 37.26 -9.82
CA ALA A 314 -1.34 37.19 -9.30
C ALA A 314 -2.13 38.48 -9.56
N TYR A 315 -1.50 39.64 -9.37
CA TYR A 315 -2.10 40.94 -9.64
C TYR A 315 -2.47 41.10 -11.13
N ASN A 316 -1.57 40.72 -12.02
CA ASN A 316 -1.77 40.89 -13.48
C ASN A 316 -2.72 39.85 -14.08
N LYS A 317 -2.90 38.67 -13.48
CA LYS A 317 -3.57 37.54 -14.13
C LYS A 317 -4.75 36.96 -13.34
N PHE A 318 -4.69 36.98 -12.01
CA PHE A 318 -5.62 36.22 -11.16
C PHE A 318 -6.39 37.10 -10.18
N GLY A 319 -6.42 38.41 -10.41
CA GLY A 319 -7.28 39.32 -9.69
C GLY A 319 -6.82 39.68 -8.28
N ALA A 320 -5.54 39.52 -7.95
CA ALA A 320 -5.01 40.06 -6.70
C ALA A 320 -5.17 41.60 -6.68
N ILE A 321 -5.45 42.14 -5.48
CA ILE A 321 -5.83 43.57 -5.32
C ILE A 321 -4.64 44.31 -4.69
N TRP A 322 -4.17 45.36 -5.34
CA TRP A 322 -3.16 46.23 -4.81
C TRP A 322 -3.62 46.90 -3.51
N GLY A 323 -2.85 46.76 -2.45
CA GLY A 323 -3.20 47.25 -1.11
C GLY A 323 -3.86 46.20 -0.20
N GLN A 324 -4.16 45.00 -0.71
CA GLN A 324 -4.67 43.89 0.10
C GLN A 324 -3.58 42.82 0.23
N GLY A 325 -2.98 42.71 1.41
CA GLY A 325 -1.83 41.82 1.67
C GLY A 325 -2.20 40.40 2.07
N GLU A 326 -3.46 40.13 2.42
CA GLU A 326 -3.92 38.86 2.99
C GLU A 326 -5.29 38.45 2.43
N GLY A 327 -5.54 37.14 2.33
CA GLY A 327 -6.84 36.56 2.03
C GLY A 327 -7.15 36.42 0.55
N LEU A 328 -8.41 36.01 0.27
CA LEU A 328 -8.93 35.75 -1.08
C LEU A 328 -9.15 37.03 -1.86
N GLN A 329 -8.71 37.05 -3.11
CA GLN A 329 -8.76 38.22 -4.02
C GLN A 329 -8.92 37.70 -5.46
N GLY A 330 -10.12 37.81 -6.05
CA GLY A 330 -10.38 37.18 -7.34
C GLY A 330 -10.10 35.67 -7.29
N GLN A 331 -9.31 35.17 -8.23
CA GLN A 331 -8.83 33.78 -8.25
C GLN A 331 -7.43 33.64 -7.60
N SER A 332 -7.12 34.48 -6.59
CA SER A 332 -5.85 34.38 -5.88
C SER A 332 -6.02 34.55 -4.37
N TYR A 333 -5.10 33.97 -3.58
CA TYR A 333 -5.07 34.09 -2.12
C TYR A 333 -3.68 34.55 -1.69
N ALA A 334 -3.62 35.67 -0.97
CA ALA A 334 -2.38 36.26 -0.49
C ALA A 334 -2.05 35.79 0.92
N ILE A 335 -0.81 35.35 1.14
CA ILE A 335 -0.24 35.03 2.45
C ILE A 335 0.92 35.97 2.74
N PRO A 336 0.88 36.82 3.81
CA PRO A 336 2.00 37.66 4.20
C PRO A 336 3.25 36.87 4.56
N THR A 337 4.39 37.15 3.92
CA THR A 337 5.66 36.45 4.10
C THR A 337 6.88 37.35 4.30
N MET A 338 6.67 38.67 4.45
CA MET A 338 7.75 39.67 4.46
C MET A 338 7.98 40.30 5.86
N GLN A 339 7.51 39.67 6.96
CA GLN A 339 7.57 40.23 8.30
C GLN A 339 8.71 39.67 9.14
N GLY A 340 9.40 38.63 8.68
CA GLY A 340 10.48 37.96 9.40
C GLY A 340 10.60 36.48 9.01
N GLY A 341 11.00 35.62 9.94
CA GLY A 341 11.14 34.19 9.74
C GLY A 341 9.82 33.42 9.74
N GLU A 342 9.94 32.11 9.74
CA GLU A 342 8.82 31.17 9.70
C GLU A 342 7.76 31.41 10.80
N GLU A 343 8.19 31.82 12.00
CA GLU A 343 7.31 32.10 13.13
C GLU A 343 6.35 33.27 12.87
N THR A 344 6.71 34.20 11.99
CA THR A 344 5.84 35.34 11.60
C THR A 344 4.89 34.97 10.47
N ILE A 345 5.21 33.93 9.70
CA ILE A 345 4.42 33.44 8.57
C ILE A 345 3.36 32.42 9.04
N ALA A 346 3.70 31.62 10.07
CA ALA A 346 2.86 30.53 10.56
C ALA A 346 1.40 30.93 10.83
N PRO A 347 1.06 32.04 11.53
CA PRO A 347 -0.34 32.40 11.80
C PRO A 347 -1.15 32.67 10.51
N TYR A 348 -0.52 33.18 9.45
CA TYR A 348 -1.17 33.44 8.17
C TYR A 348 -1.39 32.17 7.36
N VAL A 349 -0.47 31.20 7.49
CA VAL A 349 -0.67 29.86 6.92
C VAL A 349 -1.80 29.12 7.63
N ASP A 350 -1.89 29.21 8.97
CA ASP A 350 -3.00 28.63 9.74
C ASP A 350 -4.34 29.23 9.32
N THR A 351 -4.40 30.56 9.14
CA THR A 351 -5.59 31.26 8.64
C THR A 351 -5.98 30.78 7.23
N PHE A 352 -5.00 30.63 6.35
CA PHE A 352 -5.21 30.06 5.01
C PHE A 352 -5.76 28.63 5.06
N ILE A 353 -5.18 27.76 5.89
CA ILE A 353 -5.64 26.38 6.03
C ILE A 353 -7.07 26.31 6.51
N ALA A 354 -7.42 27.11 7.53
CA ALA A 354 -8.78 27.19 8.05
C ALA A 354 -9.76 27.71 6.96
N PHE A 355 -9.34 28.68 6.17
CA PHE A 355 -10.11 29.19 5.03
C PHE A 355 -10.35 28.10 3.97
N ALA A 356 -9.30 27.37 3.60
CA ALA A 356 -9.40 26.30 2.60
C ALA A 356 -10.29 25.14 3.08
N GLN A 357 -10.29 24.81 4.38
CA GLN A 357 -11.20 23.83 4.97
C GLN A 357 -12.67 24.27 4.91
N ALA A 358 -12.92 25.56 5.06
CA ALA A 358 -14.28 26.13 4.98
C ALA A 358 -14.80 26.24 3.54
N HIS A 359 -13.94 26.13 2.53
CA HIS A 359 -14.24 26.28 1.10
C HIS A 359 -13.83 25.05 0.29
N PRO A 360 -14.47 23.87 0.52
CA PRO A 360 -14.14 22.64 -0.19
C PRO A 360 -14.47 22.68 -1.70
N GLU A 361 -15.27 23.65 -2.15
CA GLU A 361 -15.60 23.90 -3.54
C GLU A 361 -14.45 24.55 -4.34
N LEU A 362 -13.47 25.17 -3.64
CA LEU A 362 -12.28 25.78 -4.24
C LEU A 362 -11.09 24.85 -4.16
N HIS A 363 -10.19 24.93 -5.13
CA HIS A 363 -8.93 24.21 -5.16
C HIS A 363 -7.73 25.14 -5.13
N PHE A 364 -6.90 25.06 -4.11
CA PHE A 364 -5.82 25.99 -3.83
C PHE A 364 -4.48 25.47 -4.35
N LEU A 365 -3.87 26.21 -5.28
CA LEU A 365 -2.56 25.91 -5.84
C LEU A 365 -1.49 26.75 -5.12
N VAL A 366 -0.85 26.18 -4.11
CA VAL A 366 0.17 26.87 -3.29
C VAL A 366 1.47 26.97 -4.07
N THR A 367 1.99 28.19 -4.23
CA THR A 367 3.35 28.41 -4.77
C THR A 367 4.40 28.32 -3.64
N PRO A 368 5.72 28.26 -3.95
CA PRO A 368 6.77 28.29 -2.92
C PRO A 368 6.83 29.65 -2.19
N ILE A 369 5.80 29.93 -1.37
CA ILE A 369 5.67 31.17 -0.63
C ILE A 369 6.85 31.38 0.33
N GLY A 370 7.28 32.61 0.50
CA GLY A 370 8.39 32.94 1.38
C GLY A 370 9.77 32.56 0.83
N CYS A 371 9.88 31.67 -0.16
CA CYS A 371 11.13 31.11 -0.64
C CYS A 371 11.77 31.93 -1.79
N GLY A 372 11.18 33.05 -2.18
CA GLY A 372 11.71 33.98 -3.16
C GLY A 372 12.31 35.21 -2.52
N ILE A 373 11.70 36.37 -2.73
CA ILE A 373 12.17 37.69 -2.25
C ILE A 373 12.27 37.75 -0.72
N ALA A 374 11.39 37.02 0.01
CA ALA A 374 11.44 36.95 1.49
C ALA A 374 12.65 36.19 2.03
N GLY A 375 13.31 35.37 1.20
CA GLY A 375 14.61 34.73 1.50
C GLY A 375 14.55 33.53 2.44
N CYS A 376 13.36 33.02 2.77
CA CYS A 376 13.21 31.79 3.58
C CYS A 376 13.61 30.56 2.78
N ARG A 377 14.10 29.53 3.45
CA ARG A 377 14.36 28.23 2.84
C ARG A 377 13.10 27.38 2.81
N GLU A 378 12.96 26.52 1.82
CA GLU A 378 11.81 25.61 1.71
C GLU A 378 11.69 24.69 2.93
N GLN A 379 12.81 24.29 3.53
CA GLN A 379 12.85 23.49 4.77
C GLN A 379 12.26 24.20 6.00
N GLU A 380 12.20 25.54 5.97
CA GLU A 380 11.60 26.36 7.04
C GLU A 380 10.10 26.56 6.79
N ILE A 381 9.69 26.74 5.56
CA ILE A 381 8.31 27.07 5.20
C ILE A 381 7.44 25.83 4.98
N ALA A 382 7.96 24.78 4.35
CA ALA A 382 7.18 23.57 4.08
C ALA A 382 6.52 22.96 5.35
N PRO A 383 7.18 22.89 6.52
CA PRO A 383 6.58 22.37 7.75
C PRO A 383 5.30 23.08 8.18
N LEU A 384 5.12 24.35 7.87
CA LEU A 384 3.90 25.12 8.17
C LEU A 384 2.66 24.56 7.45
N PHE A 385 2.87 23.86 6.32
CA PHE A 385 1.80 23.25 5.52
C PHE A 385 1.55 21.78 5.88
N ARG A 386 2.12 21.26 6.97
CA ARG A 386 1.96 19.84 7.35
C ARG A 386 0.50 19.40 7.46
N ALA A 387 -0.36 20.23 8.02
CA ALA A 387 -1.79 19.95 8.16
C ALA A 387 -2.53 19.83 6.82
N THR A 388 -1.95 20.31 5.71
CA THR A 388 -2.59 20.26 4.38
C THR A 388 -2.36 18.97 3.63
N LEU A 389 -1.45 18.10 4.06
CA LEU A 389 -1.17 16.82 3.40
C LEU A 389 -2.42 15.93 3.21
N ASN A 390 -3.41 16.12 4.09
CA ASN A 390 -4.67 15.39 4.06
C ASN A 390 -5.86 16.22 3.55
N GLN A 391 -5.60 17.45 3.06
CA GLN A 391 -6.65 18.32 2.54
C GLN A 391 -6.80 18.10 1.02
N PRO A 392 -7.95 17.60 0.53
CA PRO A 392 -8.13 17.22 -0.87
C PRO A 392 -8.11 18.41 -1.82
N ASN A 393 -8.39 19.61 -1.31
CA ASN A 393 -8.52 20.84 -2.08
C ASN A 393 -7.29 21.75 -1.99
N ILE A 394 -6.14 21.25 -1.55
CA ILE A 394 -4.86 21.99 -1.51
C ILE A 394 -3.79 21.19 -2.25
N SER A 395 -3.18 21.81 -3.26
CA SER A 395 -1.96 21.34 -3.92
C SER A 395 -0.76 22.12 -3.39
N LEU A 396 0.33 21.43 -3.11
CA LEU A 396 1.60 22.02 -2.66
C LEU A 396 2.66 21.97 -3.77
N PRO A 397 3.68 22.83 -3.72
CA PRO A 397 4.89 22.63 -4.51
C PRO A 397 5.45 21.22 -4.27
N GLU A 398 5.94 20.57 -5.31
CA GLU A 398 6.56 19.25 -5.20
C GLU A 398 7.70 19.22 -4.16
N SER A 399 8.50 20.29 -4.12
CA SER A 399 9.57 20.44 -3.13
C SER A 399 9.05 20.49 -1.68
N PHE A 400 7.94 21.20 -1.42
CA PHE A 400 7.31 21.25 -0.10
C PHE A 400 6.77 19.89 0.30
N TYR A 401 6.09 19.22 -0.62
CA TYR A 401 5.55 17.90 -0.40
C TYR A 401 6.65 16.90 -0.03
N ASN A 402 7.76 16.89 -0.79
CA ASN A 402 8.90 16.02 -0.55
C ASN A 402 9.57 16.28 0.81
N ILE A 403 9.70 17.55 1.23
CA ILE A 403 10.20 17.90 2.56
C ILE A 403 9.26 17.36 3.66
N LEU A 404 7.95 17.55 3.49
CA LEU A 404 6.96 17.15 4.48
C LEU A 404 6.87 15.64 4.66
N ILE A 405 7.00 14.85 3.60
CA ILE A 405 7.03 13.40 3.69
C ILE A 405 8.37 12.87 4.24
N THR A 406 9.50 13.56 3.95
CA THR A 406 10.83 13.18 4.47
C THR A 406 11.01 13.51 5.95
N GLN A 407 10.34 14.53 6.47
CA GLN A 407 10.38 14.93 7.90
C GLN A 407 9.33 14.23 8.77
N GLN A 408 8.59 13.29 8.22
CA GLN A 408 7.73 12.37 9.00
C GLN A 408 8.52 11.16 9.51
N SER A 409 9.83 11.12 9.22
CA SER A 409 10.80 10.12 9.71
C SER A 409 11.26 10.47 11.11
#